data_d1c1f9e2d6e5110d5008d083f1e854f8
#
_entry.id   d1c1f9e2d6e5110d5008d083f1e854f8
#
_cell.length_a   1.000
_cell.length_b   1.000
_cell.length_c   1.000
_cell.angle_alpha   90.00
_cell.angle_beta   90.00
_cell.angle_gamma   90.00
#
_symmetry.space_group_name_H-M   'P 1'
#
loop_
_entity.id
_entity.type
_entity.pdbx_description
1 polymer ?
#
loop_
_entity_poly.entity_id
_entity_poly.type
_entity_poly.pdbx_seq_one_letter_code
_entity_poly.pdbx_strand_id
1 'polypeptide(L)'
;MRGVPVNRSGSSAQAVVTALVGLVSIAGACALALAGGPLYGPVPFALFGAALLVFAPLAAPPRWNGKPEEREIELGDGPVRALVIPFARWRFAAQAAFTLLVTLGGLLGIVLGLAAGEYGFAFAMGVWSLVMAPMAVLAVRRLTLRCHLAMTSGRLHLRAPGNRIDVAWDDVESVDPLPAGGRLLYGITLAPGVDAPSGGAAGRLRERFGAHVFVQADWLAVHPDDVMEAFTRHLSGEDGGGRHDGGVIG
;
A
#
# COMPACT_ATOMS: atom_id res chain seq x y z
N MET A 1 18.90 -12.00 16.07
CA MET A 1 18.87 -11.00 14.98
C MET A 1 18.67 -9.63 15.61
N ARG A 2 19.51 -8.62 15.33
CA ARG A 2 19.29 -7.25 15.84
C ARG A 2 18.22 -6.62 14.99
N GLY A 3 17.08 -6.21 15.59
CA GLY A 3 15.98 -5.56 14.90
C GLY A 3 16.50 -4.38 14.08
N VAL A 4 16.11 -4.30 12.81
CA VAL A 4 16.45 -3.18 11.93
C VAL A 4 15.79 -1.93 12.52
N PRO A 5 16.56 -0.89 12.90
CA PRO A 5 15.98 0.33 13.47
C PRO A 5 15.16 1.05 12.38
N VAL A 6 13.85 0.90 12.42
CA VAL A 6 12.95 1.69 11.59
C VAL A 6 12.98 3.13 12.12
N ASN A 7 13.49 4.05 11.32
CA ASN A 7 13.54 5.47 11.69
C ASN A 7 12.11 6.05 11.79
N ARG A 8 11.53 6.02 13.00
CA ARG A 8 10.15 6.45 13.26
C ARG A 8 9.98 7.97 13.37
N SER A 9 11.07 8.72 13.55
CA SER A 9 10.98 10.17 13.83
C SER A 9 10.57 11.00 12.61
N GLY A 10 11.05 10.66 11.42
CA GLY A 10 10.72 11.40 10.19
C GLY A 10 9.26 11.29 9.77
N SER A 11 8.65 10.11 9.94
CA SER A 11 7.26 9.86 9.51
C SER A 11 6.22 10.57 10.38
N SER A 12 6.47 10.72 11.68
CA SER A 12 5.57 11.46 12.59
C SER A 12 5.55 12.96 12.27
N ALA A 13 6.70 13.56 12.01
CA ALA A 13 6.80 14.95 11.60
C ALA A 13 6.07 15.20 10.26
N GLN A 14 6.23 14.32 9.30
CA GLN A 14 5.56 14.41 8.01
C GLN A 14 4.03 14.35 8.15
N ALA A 15 3.50 13.47 8.99
CA ALA A 15 2.07 13.38 9.27
C ALA A 15 1.52 14.67 9.89
N VAL A 16 2.24 15.22 10.87
CA VAL A 16 1.88 16.50 11.52
C VAL A 16 1.88 17.64 10.51
N VAL A 17 2.95 17.78 9.71
CA VAL A 17 3.03 18.82 8.66
C VAL A 17 1.89 18.69 7.67
N THR A 18 1.59 17.46 7.19
CA THR A 18 0.49 17.24 6.26
C THR A 18 -0.86 17.64 6.87
N ALA A 19 -1.10 17.29 8.14
CA ALA A 19 -2.33 17.68 8.83
C ALA A 19 -2.42 19.20 9.02
N LEU A 20 -1.33 19.88 9.40
CA LEU A 20 -1.30 21.33 9.56
C LEU A 20 -1.58 22.04 8.23
N VAL A 21 -0.95 21.62 7.12
CA VAL A 21 -1.23 22.15 5.79
C VAL A 21 -2.70 21.96 5.42
N GLY A 22 -3.28 20.80 5.72
CA GLY A 22 -4.71 20.54 5.51
C GLY A 22 -5.60 21.51 6.29
N LEU A 23 -5.33 21.71 7.57
CA LEU A 23 -6.08 22.64 8.41
C LEU A 23 -5.96 24.09 7.93
N VAL A 24 -4.74 24.54 7.59
CA VAL A 24 -4.50 25.88 7.06
C VAL A 24 -5.25 26.09 5.73
N SER A 25 -5.28 25.09 4.86
CA SER A 25 -6.02 25.15 3.59
C SER A 25 -7.53 25.32 3.83
N ILE A 26 -8.11 24.60 4.79
CA ILE A 26 -9.53 24.72 5.16
C ILE A 26 -9.80 26.11 5.78
N ALA A 27 -8.99 26.52 6.73
CA ALA A 27 -9.14 27.82 7.40
C ALA A 27 -9.04 28.98 6.39
N GLY A 28 -8.07 28.92 5.48
CA GLY A 28 -7.92 29.91 4.40
C GLY A 28 -9.11 29.94 3.46
N ALA A 29 -9.64 28.76 3.08
CA ALA A 29 -10.86 28.65 2.27
C ALA A 29 -12.08 29.26 2.97
N CYS A 30 -12.26 28.99 4.26
CA CYS A 30 -13.33 29.59 5.06
C CYS A 30 -13.18 31.10 5.16
N ALA A 31 -11.98 31.61 5.43
CA ALA A 31 -11.72 33.05 5.51
C ALA A 31 -12.03 33.76 4.18
N LEU A 32 -11.64 33.19 3.05
CA LEU A 32 -11.95 33.72 1.72
C LEU A 32 -13.45 33.73 1.42
N ALA A 33 -14.17 32.67 1.81
CA ALA A 33 -15.61 32.58 1.63
C ALA A 33 -16.35 33.62 2.51
N LEU A 34 -15.92 33.79 3.77
CA LEU A 34 -16.48 34.79 4.70
C LEU A 34 -16.20 36.25 4.27
N ALA A 35 -15.08 36.47 3.59
CA ALA A 35 -14.77 37.77 3.01
C ALA A 35 -15.59 38.10 1.74
N GLY A 36 -16.55 37.25 1.36
CA GLY A 36 -17.38 37.45 0.19
C GLY A 36 -16.66 37.14 -1.14
N GLY A 37 -15.54 36.44 -1.08
CA GLY A 37 -14.82 35.99 -2.26
C GLY A 37 -15.61 34.97 -3.09
N PRO A 38 -15.34 34.88 -4.39
CA PRO A 38 -16.04 33.94 -5.27
C PRO A 38 -15.70 32.49 -4.89
N LEU A 39 -16.72 31.62 -4.87
CA LEU A 39 -16.64 30.24 -4.36
C LEU A 39 -15.75 29.30 -5.19
N TYR A 40 -15.38 29.66 -6.41
CA TYR A 40 -14.53 28.80 -7.26
C TYR A 40 -13.13 28.54 -6.67
N GLY A 41 -12.60 29.44 -5.85
CA GLY A 41 -11.34 29.23 -5.13
C GLY A 41 -11.53 28.45 -3.82
N PRO A 42 -12.32 28.97 -2.86
CA PRO A 42 -12.48 28.38 -1.53
C PRO A 42 -12.91 26.92 -1.53
N VAL A 43 -13.89 26.53 -2.36
CA VAL A 43 -14.44 25.16 -2.34
C VAL A 43 -13.41 24.09 -2.72
N PRO A 44 -12.68 24.19 -3.85
CA PRO A 44 -11.61 23.24 -4.16
C PRO A 44 -10.51 23.20 -3.11
N PHE A 45 -10.14 24.35 -2.53
CA PHE A 45 -9.12 24.42 -1.47
C PHE A 45 -9.56 23.75 -0.18
N ALA A 46 -10.83 23.88 0.22
CA ALA A 46 -11.38 23.20 1.38
C ALA A 46 -11.36 21.68 1.19
N LEU A 47 -11.75 21.20 0.00
CA LEU A 47 -11.72 19.76 -0.33
C LEU A 47 -10.29 19.22 -0.38
N PHE A 48 -9.35 20.00 -0.92
CA PHE A 48 -7.94 19.63 -0.88
C PHE A 48 -7.40 19.55 0.55
N GLY A 49 -7.73 20.51 1.41
CA GLY A 49 -7.39 20.49 2.83
C GLY A 49 -7.98 19.26 3.54
N ALA A 50 -9.26 18.94 3.29
CA ALA A 50 -9.88 17.73 3.81
C ALA A 50 -9.19 16.45 3.31
N ALA A 51 -8.80 16.40 2.05
CA ALA A 51 -8.04 15.29 1.49
C ALA A 51 -6.69 15.12 2.21
N LEU A 52 -5.97 16.21 2.49
CA LEU A 52 -4.71 16.16 3.24
C LEU A 52 -4.91 15.63 4.67
N LEU A 53 -6.00 15.99 5.35
CA LEU A 53 -6.32 15.44 6.67
C LEU A 53 -6.57 13.93 6.62
N VAL A 54 -7.25 13.44 5.57
CA VAL A 54 -7.44 11.99 5.34
C VAL A 54 -6.12 11.31 5.01
N PHE A 55 -5.21 11.99 4.32
CA PHE A 55 -3.90 11.44 3.95
C PHE A 55 -2.89 11.46 5.12
N ALA A 56 -2.99 12.37 6.07
CA ALA A 56 -2.04 12.52 7.17
C ALA A 56 -1.77 11.21 7.95
N PRO A 57 -2.77 10.36 8.27
CA PRO A 57 -2.52 9.07 8.90
C PRO A 57 -1.69 8.09 8.06
N LEU A 58 -1.70 8.24 6.71
CA LEU A 58 -0.87 7.41 5.82
C LEU A 58 0.61 7.79 5.89
N ALA A 59 0.91 9.04 6.21
CA ALA A 59 2.26 9.52 6.44
C ALA A 59 2.77 9.18 7.85
N ALA A 60 1.87 8.82 8.77
CA ALA A 60 2.24 8.37 10.11
C ALA A 60 2.85 6.96 10.09
N PRO A 61 3.64 6.59 11.12
CA PRO A 61 4.12 5.22 11.27
C PRO A 61 2.95 4.24 11.25
N PRO A 62 3.10 3.09 10.62
CA PRO A 62 2.04 2.09 10.57
C PRO A 62 1.70 1.60 11.96
N ARG A 63 0.40 1.37 12.19
CA ARG A 63 -0.12 0.72 13.41
C ARG A 63 -0.35 -0.74 13.08
N TRP A 64 0.52 -1.58 13.57
CA TRP A 64 0.44 -3.02 13.40
C TRP A 64 -0.39 -3.62 14.54
N ASN A 65 -1.69 -3.78 14.31
CA ASN A 65 -2.65 -4.31 15.31
C ASN A 65 -3.14 -5.72 14.94
N GLY A 66 -2.77 -6.21 13.76
CA GLY A 66 -3.14 -7.54 13.29
C GLY A 66 -2.14 -8.59 13.76
N LYS A 67 -2.58 -9.84 13.69
CA LYS A 67 -1.74 -11.02 13.87
C LYS A 67 -1.84 -11.86 12.60
N PRO A 68 -0.82 -12.70 12.30
CA PRO A 68 -0.97 -13.74 11.31
C PRO A 68 -2.12 -14.67 11.73
N GLU A 69 -2.99 -15.03 10.80
CA GLU A 69 -4.16 -15.87 11.05
C GLU A 69 -4.09 -17.12 10.19
N GLU A 70 -4.28 -18.29 10.80
CA GLU A 70 -4.52 -19.50 10.03
C GLU A 70 -5.93 -19.45 9.45
N ARG A 71 -6.03 -19.53 8.14
CA ARG A 71 -7.29 -19.47 7.42
C ARG A 71 -7.26 -20.41 6.21
N GLU A 72 -8.41 -20.98 5.90
CA GLU A 72 -8.59 -21.64 4.62
C GLU A 72 -8.75 -20.57 3.52
N ILE A 73 -7.93 -20.68 2.50
CA ILE A 73 -7.98 -19.85 1.29
C ILE A 73 -8.27 -20.73 0.08
N GLU A 74 -9.10 -20.24 -0.82
CA GLU A 74 -9.31 -20.88 -2.10
C GLU A 74 -8.14 -20.55 -3.03
N LEU A 75 -7.34 -21.54 -3.33
CA LEU A 75 -6.36 -21.56 -4.40
C LEU A 75 -6.92 -22.38 -5.54
N GLY A 76 -6.37 -22.24 -6.74
CA GLY A 76 -6.90 -22.88 -7.95
C GLY A 76 -7.23 -24.37 -7.84
N ASP A 77 -6.61 -25.06 -6.89
CA ASP A 77 -6.75 -26.50 -6.64
C ASP A 77 -7.71 -26.84 -5.47
N GLY A 78 -8.36 -25.83 -4.88
CA GLY A 78 -9.31 -26.02 -3.77
C GLY A 78 -8.93 -25.24 -2.48
N PRO A 79 -9.69 -25.48 -1.39
CA PRO A 79 -9.42 -24.84 -0.11
C PRO A 79 -8.15 -25.42 0.54
N VAL A 80 -7.19 -24.57 0.87
CA VAL A 80 -5.93 -24.94 1.51
C VAL A 80 -5.75 -24.10 2.78
N ARG A 81 -5.28 -24.74 3.85
CA ARG A 81 -4.88 -24.03 5.06
C ARG A 81 -3.62 -23.22 4.80
N ALA A 82 -3.68 -21.95 5.13
CA ALA A 82 -2.56 -21.03 4.98
C ALA A 82 -2.47 -20.09 6.17
N LEU A 83 -1.25 -19.71 6.53
CA LEU A 83 -0.99 -18.59 7.40
C LEU A 83 -1.17 -17.30 6.58
N VAL A 84 -2.21 -16.55 6.88
CA VAL A 84 -2.58 -15.35 6.12
C VAL A 84 -2.14 -14.10 6.89
N ILE A 85 -1.35 -13.27 6.24
CA ILE A 85 -0.95 -11.95 6.70
C ILE A 85 -1.80 -10.93 5.96
N PRO A 86 -2.78 -10.30 6.63
CA PRO A 86 -3.68 -9.35 6.00
C PRO A 86 -2.99 -8.03 5.69
N PHE A 87 -3.43 -7.38 4.62
CA PHE A 87 -3.08 -6.00 4.34
C PHE A 87 -3.95 -5.04 5.16
N ALA A 88 -3.39 -3.90 5.51
CA ALA A 88 -4.05 -2.82 6.26
C ALA A 88 -5.09 -2.11 5.36
N ARG A 89 -6.32 -2.64 5.30
CA ARG A 89 -7.41 -2.14 4.43
C ARG A 89 -7.70 -0.66 4.61
N TRP A 90 -7.56 -0.15 5.84
CA TRP A 90 -7.76 1.26 6.11
C TRP A 90 -6.83 2.17 5.31
N ARG A 91 -5.61 1.71 4.98
CA ARG A 91 -4.67 2.47 4.15
C ARG A 91 -5.17 2.61 2.72
N PHE A 92 -5.72 1.54 2.15
CA PHE A 92 -6.35 1.60 0.84
C PHE A 92 -7.58 2.51 0.86
N ALA A 93 -8.39 2.43 1.93
CA ALA A 93 -9.55 3.30 2.11
C ALA A 93 -9.15 4.78 2.22
N ALA A 94 -8.14 5.10 3.02
CA ALA A 94 -7.64 6.46 3.15
C ALA A 94 -7.03 6.97 1.84
N GLN A 95 -6.29 6.13 1.09
CA GLN A 95 -5.77 6.51 -0.22
C GLN A 95 -6.90 6.77 -1.23
N ALA A 96 -7.94 5.91 -1.24
CA ALA A 96 -9.09 6.10 -2.12
C ALA A 96 -9.87 7.37 -1.76
N ALA A 97 -10.12 7.61 -0.48
CA ALA A 97 -10.79 8.83 -0.01
C ALA A 97 -10.00 10.09 -0.37
N PHE A 98 -8.67 10.08 -0.18
CA PHE A 98 -7.80 11.18 -0.59
C PHE A 98 -7.95 11.47 -2.08
N THR A 99 -7.76 10.47 -2.94
CA THR A 99 -7.80 10.68 -4.40
C THR A 99 -9.20 11.08 -4.87
N LEU A 100 -10.26 10.55 -4.27
CA LEU A 100 -11.63 10.96 -4.58
C LEU A 100 -11.92 12.40 -4.18
N LEU A 101 -11.52 12.84 -2.98
CA LEU A 101 -11.70 14.23 -2.54
C LEU A 101 -10.95 15.21 -3.42
N VAL A 102 -9.71 14.88 -3.79
CA VAL A 102 -8.90 15.71 -4.69
C VAL A 102 -9.52 15.78 -6.09
N THR A 103 -10.03 14.68 -6.62
CA THR A 103 -10.71 14.63 -7.92
C THR A 103 -12.01 15.43 -7.88
N LEU A 104 -12.82 15.25 -6.82
CA LEU A 104 -14.06 16.01 -6.64
C LEU A 104 -13.80 17.51 -6.53
N GLY A 105 -12.77 17.91 -5.79
CA GLY A 105 -12.34 19.30 -5.69
C GLY A 105 -11.98 19.90 -7.06
N GLY A 106 -11.26 19.13 -7.87
CA GLY A 106 -10.94 19.53 -9.25
C GLY A 106 -12.19 19.68 -10.14
N LEU A 107 -13.11 18.71 -10.09
CA LEU A 107 -14.37 18.77 -10.87
C LEU A 107 -15.25 19.95 -10.46
N LEU A 108 -15.40 20.19 -9.15
CA LEU A 108 -16.12 21.36 -8.64
C LEU A 108 -15.43 22.66 -9.02
N GLY A 109 -14.09 22.69 -9.01
CA GLY A 109 -13.32 23.84 -9.49
C GLY A 109 -13.58 24.16 -10.96
N ILE A 110 -13.73 23.15 -11.82
CA ILE A 110 -14.12 23.36 -13.23
C ILE A 110 -15.50 24.03 -13.30
N VAL A 111 -16.50 23.44 -12.66
CA VAL A 111 -17.89 23.94 -12.72
C VAL A 111 -18.00 25.36 -12.18
N LEU A 112 -17.42 25.62 -11.01
CA LEU A 112 -17.48 26.94 -10.38
C LEU A 112 -16.65 27.98 -11.13
N GLY A 113 -15.49 27.60 -11.68
CA GLY A 113 -14.67 28.48 -12.50
C GLY A 113 -15.37 28.90 -13.80
N LEU A 114 -16.01 27.94 -14.48
CA LEU A 114 -16.82 28.23 -15.70
C LEU A 114 -18.01 29.14 -15.37
N ALA A 115 -18.71 28.87 -14.26
CA ALA A 115 -19.84 29.69 -13.83
C ALA A 115 -19.43 31.12 -13.46
N ALA A 116 -18.20 31.32 -12.98
CA ALA A 116 -17.64 32.65 -12.68
C ALA A 116 -16.98 33.35 -13.88
N GLY A 117 -16.87 32.68 -15.03
CA GLY A 117 -16.16 33.22 -16.20
C GLY A 117 -14.63 33.09 -16.12
N GLU A 118 -14.11 32.35 -15.12
CA GLU A 118 -12.67 32.16 -14.86
C GLU A 118 -12.13 30.95 -15.66
N TYR A 119 -12.07 31.06 -16.96
CA TYR A 119 -11.71 29.98 -17.88
C TYR A 119 -10.31 29.44 -17.65
N GLY A 120 -9.33 30.30 -17.27
CA GLY A 120 -7.97 29.88 -16.96
C GLY A 120 -7.91 28.95 -15.75
N PHE A 121 -8.66 29.29 -14.68
CA PHE A 121 -8.78 28.45 -13.49
C PHE A 121 -9.50 27.13 -13.80
N ALA A 122 -10.63 27.18 -14.53
CA ALA A 122 -11.37 26.00 -14.94
C ALA A 122 -10.51 25.04 -15.78
N PHE A 123 -9.70 25.57 -16.70
CA PHE A 123 -8.76 24.78 -17.49
C PHE A 123 -7.69 24.10 -16.61
N ALA A 124 -7.08 24.84 -15.68
CA ALA A 124 -6.08 24.27 -14.77
C ALA A 124 -6.67 23.13 -13.91
N MET A 125 -7.90 23.31 -13.39
CA MET A 125 -8.63 22.28 -12.66
C MET A 125 -8.99 21.08 -13.54
N GLY A 126 -9.26 21.31 -14.83
CA GLY A 126 -9.50 20.25 -15.81
C GLY A 126 -8.28 19.37 -16.04
N VAL A 127 -7.12 19.98 -16.27
CA VAL A 127 -5.84 19.24 -16.40
C VAL A 127 -5.55 18.44 -15.13
N TRP A 128 -5.72 19.05 -13.95
CA TRP A 128 -5.54 18.40 -12.68
C TRP A 128 -6.46 17.18 -12.50
N SER A 129 -7.76 17.34 -12.79
CA SER A 129 -8.75 16.26 -12.70
C SER A 129 -8.46 15.12 -13.66
N LEU A 130 -7.97 15.42 -14.86
CA LEU A 130 -7.58 14.43 -15.87
C LEU A 130 -6.47 13.50 -15.34
N VAL A 131 -5.54 14.04 -14.54
CA VAL A 131 -4.46 13.26 -13.92
C VAL A 131 -4.96 12.48 -12.70
N MET A 132 -5.81 13.10 -11.88
CA MET A 132 -6.26 12.52 -10.60
C MET A 132 -7.38 11.48 -10.77
N ALA A 133 -8.26 11.59 -11.75
CA ALA A 133 -9.36 10.66 -11.96
C ALA A 133 -8.90 9.20 -12.20
N PRO A 134 -7.92 8.91 -13.07
CA PRO A 134 -7.39 7.55 -13.21
C PRO A 134 -6.82 7.01 -11.89
N MET A 135 -6.14 7.86 -11.11
CA MET A 135 -5.58 7.48 -9.81
C MET A 135 -6.69 7.15 -8.80
N ALA A 136 -7.80 7.89 -8.82
CA ALA A 136 -8.97 7.61 -7.99
C ALA A 136 -9.62 6.27 -8.38
N VAL A 137 -9.80 6.01 -9.68
CA VAL A 137 -10.33 4.73 -10.17
C VAL A 137 -9.44 3.56 -9.72
N LEU A 138 -8.12 3.69 -9.87
CA LEU A 138 -7.17 2.67 -9.43
C LEU A 138 -7.21 2.46 -7.91
N ALA A 139 -7.32 3.54 -7.13
CA ALA A 139 -7.40 3.45 -5.66
C ALA A 139 -8.69 2.76 -5.20
N VAL A 140 -9.84 3.08 -5.83
CA VAL A 140 -11.12 2.41 -5.56
C VAL A 140 -11.05 0.92 -5.95
N ARG A 141 -10.51 0.60 -7.11
CA ARG A 141 -10.31 -0.80 -7.53
C ARG A 141 -9.47 -1.59 -6.52
N ARG A 142 -8.46 -0.97 -5.91
CA ARG A 142 -7.64 -1.61 -4.86
C ARG A 142 -8.44 -1.97 -3.62
N LEU A 143 -9.50 -1.23 -3.28
CA LEU A 143 -10.40 -1.57 -2.16
C LEU A 143 -11.17 -2.87 -2.40
N THR A 144 -11.54 -3.16 -3.64
CA THR A 144 -12.30 -4.38 -4.00
C THR A 144 -11.41 -5.62 -4.06
N LEU A 145 -10.08 -5.44 -4.17
CA LEU A 145 -9.14 -6.55 -4.20
C LEU A 145 -8.95 -7.13 -2.80
N ARG A 146 -9.10 -8.43 -2.68
CA ARG A 146 -8.73 -9.17 -1.47
C ARG A 146 -7.22 -9.37 -1.44
N CYS A 147 -6.49 -8.33 -0.98
CA CYS A 147 -5.04 -8.39 -0.85
C CYS A 147 -4.65 -9.19 0.39
N HIS A 148 -3.72 -10.11 0.24
CA HIS A 148 -3.15 -10.90 1.33
C HIS A 148 -1.78 -11.44 0.92
N LEU A 149 -0.97 -11.72 1.91
CA LEU A 149 0.22 -12.55 1.81
C LEU A 149 -0.13 -13.84 2.53
N ALA A 150 -0.11 -14.96 1.84
CA ALA A 150 -0.48 -16.25 2.39
C ALA A 150 0.66 -17.25 2.23
N MET A 151 0.93 -17.99 3.27
CA MET A 151 1.99 -18.98 3.36
C MET A 151 1.33 -20.33 3.63
N THR A 152 1.43 -21.25 2.69
CA THR A 152 1.04 -22.65 2.86
C THR A 152 2.29 -23.48 3.17
N SER A 153 2.14 -24.74 3.52
CA SER A 153 3.28 -25.64 3.74
C SER A 153 4.20 -25.79 2.51
N GLY A 154 3.66 -25.62 1.29
CA GLY A 154 4.43 -25.80 0.06
C GLY A 154 4.67 -24.53 -0.76
N ARG A 155 3.90 -23.48 -0.54
CA ARG A 155 3.90 -22.31 -1.45
C ARG A 155 3.70 -20.98 -0.75
N LEU A 156 4.29 -19.96 -1.33
CA LEU A 156 4.10 -18.56 -0.98
C LEU A 156 3.16 -17.90 -2.00
N HIS A 157 2.04 -17.39 -1.52
CA HIS A 157 1.06 -16.67 -2.33
C HIS A 157 1.01 -15.20 -1.93
N LEU A 158 1.31 -14.32 -2.85
CA LEU A 158 1.13 -12.89 -2.68
C LEU A 158 0.05 -12.40 -3.65
N ARG A 159 -0.99 -11.80 -3.11
CA ARG A 159 -1.99 -11.07 -3.87
C ARG A 159 -2.02 -9.63 -3.41
N ALA A 160 -1.38 -8.77 -4.18
CA ALA A 160 -1.30 -7.34 -3.92
C ALA A 160 -1.72 -6.55 -5.18
N PRO A 161 -2.08 -5.25 -5.07
CA PRO A 161 -2.45 -4.45 -6.23
C PRO A 161 -1.31 -4.38 -7.24
N GLY A 162 -1.54 -4.91 -8.44
CA GLY A 162 -0.55 -4.93 -9.51
C GLY A 162 0.55 -6.00 -9.36
N ASN A 163 0.44 -6.88 -8.36
CA ASN A 163 1.41 -7.94 -8.13
C ASN A 163 0.69 -9.22 -7.65
N ARG A 164 0.81 -10.29 -8.41
CA ARG A 164 0.33 -11.61 -8.03
C ARG A 164 1.47 -12.60 -8.20
N ILE A 165 1.81 -13.27 -7.13
CA ILE A 165 2.91 -14.22 -7.09
C ILE A 165 2.42 -15.48 -6.43
N ASP A 166 2.83 -16.58 -6.99
CA ASP A 166 2.54 -17.92 -6.52
C ASP A 166 3.80 -18.75 -6.79
N VAL A 167 4.61 -18.96 -5.76
CA VAL A 167 5.90 -19.65 -5.88
C VAL A 167 6.00 -20.76 -4.84
N ALA A 168 6.67 -21.86 -5.18
CA ALA A 168 7.00 -22.89 -4.21
C ALA A 168 8.09 -22.38 -3.24
N TRP A 169 8.11 -22.88 -2.02
CA TRP A 169 9.17 -22.51 -1.07
C TRP A 169 10.56 -22.94 -1.53
N ASP A 170 10.64 -24.04 -2.28
CA ASP A 170 11.90 -24.51 -2.88
C ASP A 170 12.46 -23.54 -3.92
N ASP A 171 11.61 -22.68 -4.49
CA ASP A 171 11.98 -21.63 -5.44
C ASP A 171 12.35 -20.30 -4.74
N VAL A 172 12.20 -20.21 -3.42
CA VAL A 172 12.56 -19.01 -2.64
C VAL A 172 13.94 -19.20 -2.02
N GLU A 173 14.90 -18.42 -2.49
CA GLU A 173 16.28 -18.46 -2.01
C GLU A 173 16.44 -17.72 -0.68
N SER A 174 15.89 -16.52 -0.58
CA SER A 174 15.93 -15.72 0.65
C SER A 174 14.77 -14.73 0.75
N VAL A 175 14.49 -14.30 1.98
CA VAL A 175 13.60 -13.17 2.28
C VAL A 175 14.34 -12.22 3.21
N ASP A 176 14.61 -11.01 2.73
CA ASP A 176 15.43 -10.04 3.42
C ASP A 176 14.65 -8.75 3.72
N PRO A 177 14.77 -8.20 4.95
CA PRO A 177 14.25 -6.89 5.27
C PRO A 177 15.15 -5.81 4.67
N LEU A 178 14.63 -5.03 3.72
CA LEU A 178 15.36 -4.01 2.97
C LEU A 178 14.89 -2.62 3.36
N PRO A 179 15.74 -1.77 3.97
CA PRO A 179 15.40 -0.38 4.21
C PRO A 179 15.49 0.43 2.91
N ALA A 180 14.38 1.00 2.47
CA ALA A 180 14.29 1.79 1.26
C ALA A 180 13.52 3.10 1.50
N GLY A 181 14.20 4.24 1.43
CA GLY A 181 13.57 5.56 1.54
C GLY A 181 12.80 5.79 2.86
N GLY A 182 13.32 5.29 3.99
CA GLY A 182 12.68 5.37 5.30
C GLY A 182 11.52 4.37 5.52
N ARG A 183 11.30 3.45 4.57
CA ARG A 183 10.31 2.38 4.62
C ARG A 183 10.98 1.02 4.69
N LEU A 184 10.30 0.06 5.25
CA LEU A 184 10.74 -1.32 5.28
C LEU A 184 10.06 -2.09 4.13
N LEU A 185 10.88 -2.73 3.29
CA LEU A 185 10.43 -3.67 2.27
C LEU A 185 10.90 -5.08 2.64
N TYR A 186 10.12 -6.07 2.30
CA TYR A 186 10.60 -7.46 2.24
C TYR A 186 10.99 -7.74 0.80
N GLY A 187 12.27 -7.99 0.57
CA GLY A 187 12.79 -8.46 -0.70
C GLY A 187 12.80 -9.98 -0.70
N ILE A 188 12.09 -10.58 -1.63
CA ILE A 188 12.05 -12.03 -1.83
C ILE A 188 12.93 -12.35 -3.04
N THR A 189 14.00 -13.09 -2.82
CA THR A 189 14.89 -13.57 -3.86
C THR A 189 14.43 -14.96 -4.30
N LEU A 190 14.27 -15.15 -5.59
CA LEU A 190 13.85 -16.42 -6.18
C LEU A 190 15.06 -17.12 -6.80
N ALA A 191 15.02 -18.44 -6.83
CA ALA A 191 16.03 -19.26 -7.45
C ALA A 191 16.22 -18.95 -8.95
N PRO A 192 17.39 -19.16 -9.52
CA PRO A 192 17.65 -18.91 -10.94
C PRO A 192 16.71 -19.73 -11.84
N GLY A 193 16.10 -19.06 -12.83
CA GLY A 193 15.17 -19.69 -13.77
C GLY A 193 13.69 -19.60 -13.38
N VAL A 194 13.36 -19.11 -12.20
CA VAL A 194 11.97 -18.86 -11.80
C VAL A 194 11.49 -17.53 -12.39
N ASP A 195 10.34 -17.55 -13.05
CA ASP A 195 9.72 -16.36 -13.63
C ASP A 195 9.33 -15.35 -12.53
N ALA A 196 10.04 -14.24 -12.49
CA ALA A 196 9.74 -13.14 -11.60
C ALA A 196 8.92 -12.06 -12.32
N PRO A 197 7.99 -11.37 -11.63
CA PRO A 197 7.28 -10.26 -12.21
C PRO A 197 8.27 -9.21 -12.74
N SER A 198 8.27 -9.01 -14.05
CA SER A 198 9.13 -8.04 -14.73
C SER A 198 8.31 -6.82 -15.08
N GLY A 199 8.70 -5.64 -14.60
CA GLY A 199 8.14 -4.38 -15.07
C GLY A 199 8.21 -3.20 -14.09
N GLY A 200 8.41 -2.01 -14.61
CA GLY A 200 8.27 -0.71 -13.94
C GLY A 200 9.14 -0.50 -12.70
N ALA A 201 8.50 -0.21 -11.58
CA ALA A 201 9.19 0.06 -10.32
C ALA A 201 9.92 -1.18 -9.75
N ALA A 202 9.40 -2.39 -10.00
CA ALA A 202 10.00 -3.64 -9.55
C ALA A 202 11.38 -3.88 -10.22
N GLY A 203 11.54 -3.55 -11.50
CA GLY A 203 12.83 -3.66 -12.20
C GLY A 203 13.94 -2.81 -11.56
N ARG A 204 13.64 -1.55 -11.24
CA ARG A 204 14.61 -0.66 -10.58
C ARG A 204 14.98 -1.11 -9.17
N LEU A 205 14.02 -1.66 -8.42
CA LEU A 205 14.29 -2.21 -7.09
C LEU A 205 15.13 -3.49 -7.20
N ARG A 206 14.87 -4.33 -8.20
CA ARG A 206 15.66 -5.53 -8.49
C ARG A 206 17.12 -5.19 -8.79
N GLU A 207 17.38 -4.21 -9.66
CA GLU A 207 18.74 -3.74 -9.96
C GLU A 207 19.47 -3.22 -8.71
N ARG A 208 18.72 -2.58 -7.79
CA ARG A 208 19.29 -1.98 -6.58
C ARG A 208 19.51 -2.97 -5.45
N PHE A 209 18.63 -3.92 -5.26
CA PHE A 209 18.58 -4.78 -4.07
C PHE A 209 18.79 -6.27 -4.40
N GLY A 210 18.80 -6.66 -5.67
CA GLY A 210 18.96 -8.05 -6.08
C GLY A 210 17.72 -8.94 -5.90
N ALA A 211 16.71 -8.48 -5.15
CA ALA A 211 15.49 -9.25 -4.91
C ALA A 211 14.53 -9.18 -6.11
N HIS A 212 13.72 -10.22 -6.29
CA HIS A 212 12.80 -10.36 -7.42
C HIS A 212 11.40 -9.82 -7.13
N VAL A 213 10.97 -9.93 -5.86
CA VAL A 213 9.65 -9.53 -5.39
C VAL A 213 9.80 -8.62 -4.19
N PHE A 214 8.94 -7.60 -4.11
CA PHE A 214 8.97 -6.64 -3.01
C PHE A 214 7.60 -6.52 -2.37
N VAL A 215 7.56 -6.70 -1.05
CA VAL A 215 6.38 -6.49 -0.22
C VAL A 215 6.66 -5.35 0.75
N GLN A 216 5.88 -4.29 0.67
CA GLN A 216 6.05 -3.16 1.57
C GLN A 216 5.43 -3.46 2.94
N ALA A 217 6.26 -3.51 3.99
CA ALA A 217 5.84 -3.82 5.35
C ALA A 217 4.75 -2.86 5.88
N ASP A 218 4.83 -1.59 5.51
CA ASP A 218 3.84 -0.58 5.91
C ASP A 218 2.41 -0.88 5.48
N TRP A 219 2.23 -1.68 4.42
CA TRP A 219 0.91 -2.06 3.94
C TRP A 219 0.36 -3.31 4.61
N LEU A 220 1.18 -4.03 5.37
CA LEU A 220 0.74 -5.17 6.16
C LEU A 220 0.10 -4.68 7.47
N ALA A 221 -0.88 -5.41 7.96
CA ALA A 221 -1.53 -5.12 9.24
C ALA A 221 -0.75 -5.70 10.43
N VAL A 222 0.23 -6.56 10.18
CA VAL A 222 0.99 -7.35 11.15
C VAL A 222 2.35 -6.71 11.41
N HIS A 223 2.87 -6.85 12.63
CA HIS A 223 4.19 -6.34 12.99
C HIS A 223 5.29 -6.95 12.12
N PRO A 224 6.30 -6.17 11.70
CA PRO A 224 7.36 -6.67 10.84
C PRO A 224 8.12 -7.89 11.39
N ASP A 225 8.33 -7.93 12.70
CA ASP A 225 9.05 -9.05 13.32
C ASP A 225 8.23 -10.35 13.24
N ASP A 226 6.90 -10.28 13.44
CA ASP A 226 6.01 -11.43 13.30
C ASP A 226 5.95 -11.95 11.85
N VAL A 227 6.03 -11.01 10.87
CA VAL A 227 6.09 -11.36 9.45
C VAL A 227 7.40 -12.08 9.13
N MET A 228 8.53 -11.58 9.62
CA MET A 228 9.83 -12.21 9.42
C MET A 228 9.94 -13.56 10.14
N GLU A 229 9.36 -13.68 11.32
CA GLU A 229 9.28 -14.96 12.04
C GLU A 229 8.49 -15.98 11.21
N ALA A 230 7.34 -15.59 10.64
CA ALA A 230 6.55 -16.45 9.78
C ALA A 230 7.34 -16.91 8.53
N PHE A 231 8.07 -16.00 7.87
CA PHE A 231 8.93 -16.36 6.74
C PHE A 231 10.04 -17.34 7.17
N THR A 232 10.72 -17.04 8.27
CA THR A 232 11.84 -17.89 8.76
C THR A 232 11.36 -19.30 9.08
N ARG A 233 10.20 -19.45 9.73
CA ARG A 233 9.60 -20.73 10.07
C ARG A 233 9.29 -21.57 8.83
N HIS A 234 8.71 -20.96 7.79
CA HIS A 234 8.42 -21.67 6.54
C HIS A 234 9.68 -22.02 5.75
N LEU A 235 10.67 -21.13 5.70
CA LEU A 235 11.95 -21.40 5.04
C LEU A 235 12.79 -22.47 5.76
N SER A 236 12.70 -22.56 7.11
CA SER A 236 13.39 -23.60 7.88
C SER A 236 12.70 -24.98 7.81
N GLY A 237 11.51 -25.05 7.23
CA GLY A 237 10.73 -26.29 7.15
C GLY A 237 10.10 -26.73 8.47
N GLU A 238 10.11 -25.86 9.51
CA GLU A 238 9.56 -26.20 10.83
C GLU A 238 8.03 -26.40 10.80
N ASP A 239 7.32 -25.75 9.88
CA ASP A 239 5.87 -25.94 9.66
C ASP A 239 5.55 -27.14 8.74
N GLY A 240 6.55 -27.74 8.13
CA GLY A 240 6.44 -28.95 7.31
C GLY A 240 6.44 -30.22 8.16
N GLY A 241 5.59 -30.29 9.17
CA GLY A 241 5.41 -31.49 9.99
C GLY A 241 5.15 -32.74 9.15
N GLY A 242 6.19 -33.54 9.00
CA GLY A 242 6.14 -34.84 8.34
C GLY A 242 6.74 -34.82 6.93
N ARG A 243 8.06 -34.73 6.82
CA ARG A 243 8.72 -35.56 5.81
C ARG A 243 8.13 -36.95 5.98
N HIS A 244 7.26 -37.35 5.05
CA HIS A 244 6.96 -38.75 4.86
C HIS A 244 8.31 -39.44 4.62
N ASP A 245 8.91 -39.92 5.70
CA ASP A 245 9.85 -41.01 5.62
C ASP A 245 9.06 -42.17 5.01
N GLY A 246 9.07 -42.20 3.69
CA GLY A 246 8.67 -43.37 2.92
C GLY A 246 9.62 -44.50 3.32
N GLY A 247 9.32 -45.10 4.45
CA GLY A 247 9.91 -46.36 4.83
C GLY A 247 9.64 -47.34 3.71
N VAL A 248 10.64 -47.55 2.90
CA VAL A 248 10.74 -48.71 2.02
C VAL A 248 10.82 -49.90 2.97
N ILE A 249 9.67 -50.54 3.19
CA ILE A 249 9.62 -51.90 3.75
C ILE A 249 9.92 -52.81 2.56
N GLY A 250 11.14 -53.42 2.63
CA GLY A 250 11.57 -54.46 1.75
C GLY A 250 10.80 -55.79 2.00
#